data_362470c643c8d28136d70166f93ff6a8
#
_entry.id   362470c643c8d28136d70166f93ff6a8
#
_cell.length_a   1.000
_cell.length_b   1.000
_cell.length_c   1.000
_cell.angle_alpha   90.00
_cell.angle_beta   90.00
_cell.angle_gamma   90.00
#
_symmetry.space_group_name_H-M   'P 1'
#
loop_
_entity.id
_entity.type
_entity.pdbx_description
1 polymer ?
#
loop_
_entity_poly.entity_id
_entity_poly.type
_entity_poly.pdbx_seq_one_letter_code
_entity_poly.pdbx_strand_id
1 'polypeptide(L)'
;MLQQFFEENSIRAIKQIPIPRRATPDTLVWLGETSGNFSVKSSFLTEHGDRFDRKYNKVWKKLWESKLHGRLNMFLWRLAKGELPLKTRLASNSIGCEDLSCVLCGEAEESELHVFRDCIVIRMLWFASEIGLRWDHFEANSAVELVQMILNPPEELITEGLNQN
;
A
#
# COMPACT_ATOMS: atom_id res chain seq x y z
N MET A 1 23.03 -17.65 -42.69
CA MET A 1 21.83 -16.80 -42.86
C MET A 1 21.36 -16.15 -41.55
N LEU A 2 21.17 -16.87 -40.44
CA LEU A 2 20.76 -16.24 -39.17
C LEU A 2 21.76 -15.20 -38.62
N GLN A 3 23.06 -15.44 -38.79
CA GLN A 3 24.15 -14.54 -38.34
C GLN A 3 24.16 -13.15 -38.99
N GLN A 4 23.43 -12.97 -40.09
CA GLN A 4 23.34 -11.68 -40.79
C GLN A 4 22.25 -10.76 -40.20
N PHE A 5 21.32 -11.32 -39.43
CA PHE A 5 20.12 -10.63 -38.98
C PHE A 5 19.94 -10.61 -37.44
N PHE A 6 20.63 -11.49 -36.72
CA PHE A 6 20.43 -11.66 -35.27
C PHE A 6 21.76 -11.73 -34.52
N GLU A 7 21.78 -11.24 -33.31
CA GLU A 7 22.89 -11.37 -32.40
C GLU A 7 23.07 -12.81 -31.91
N GLU A 8 24.28 -13.16 -31.48
CA GLU A 8 24.68 -14.54 -31.17
C GLU A 8 23.81 -15.19 -30.06
N ASN A 9 23.38 -14.42 -29.08
CA ASN A 9 22.47 -14.88 -28.01
C ASN A 9 21.07 -15.24 -28.57
N SER A 10 20.55 -14.40 -29.47
CA SER A 10 19.28 -14.63 -30.14
C SER A 10 19.35 -15.86 -31.07
N ILE A 11 20.47 -16.06 -31.82
CA ILE A 11 20.71 -17.23 -32.66
C ILE A 11 20.70 -18.50 -31.81
N ARG A 12 21.33 -18.46 -30.63
CA ARG A 12 21.38 -19.59 -29.69
C ARG A 12 19.98 -19.96 -29.19
N ALA A 13 19.19 -18.97 -28.82
CA ALA A 13 17.79 -19.15 -28.40
C ALA A 13 16.93 -19.72 -29.54
N ILE A 14 17.05 -19.18 -30.74
CA ILE A 14 16.31 -19.68 -31.95
C ILE A 14 16.64 -21.13 -32.21
N LYS A 15 17.92 -21.52 -32.13
CA LYS A 15 18.35 -22.91 -32.36
C LYS A 15 17.85 -23.91 -31.30
N GLN A 16 17.47 -23.43 -30.13
CA GLN A 16 16.92 -24.27 -29.04
C GLN A 16 15.41 -24.49 -29.17
N ILE A 17 14.72 -23.78 -30.08
CA ILE A 17 13.29 -23.98 -30.31
C ILE A 17 13.07 -25.36 -30.94
N PRO A 18 12.35 -26.28 -30.28
CA PRO A 18 12.06 -27.59 -30.85
C PRO A 18 11.07 -27.45 -32.02
N ILE A 19 11.51 -27.79 -33.21
CA ILE A 19 10.64 -27.80 -34.38
C ILE A 19 9.92 -29.16 -34.43
N PRO A 20 8.59 -29.21 -34.38
CA PRO A 20 7.85 -30.46 -34.45
C PRO A 20 8.02 -31.09 -35.81
N ARG A 21 8.24 -32.43 -35.87
CA ARG A 21 8.41 -33.19 -37.13
C ARG A 21 7.13 -33.28 -37.94
N ARG A 22 5.97 -33.02 -37.36
CA ARG A 22 4.66 -32.97 -38.03
C ARG A 22 4.10 -31.57 -37.90
N ALA A 23 3.46 -31.08 -38.94
CA ALA A 23 2.75 -29.81 -38.90
C ALA A 23 1.66 -29.87 -37.81
N THR A 24 1.84 -29.10 -36.76
CA THR A 24 0.83 -28.88 -35.71
C THR A 24 0.32 -27.46 -35.86
N PRO A 25 -0.99 -27.21 -35.64
CA PRO A 25 -1.50 -25.85 -35.65
C PRO A 25 -0.82 -25.01 -34.55
N ASP A 26 -0.59 -23.76 -34.85
CA ASP A 26 -0.06 -22.81 -33.88
C ASP A 26 -1.10 -22.60 -32.77
N THR A 27 -0.62 -22.54 -31.53
CA THR A 27 -1.46 -22.26 -30.36
C THR A 27 -0.97 -20.98 -29.69
N LEU A 28 -1.92 -20.11 -29.36
CA LEU A 28 -1.63 -18.91 -28.59
C LEU A 28 -1.35 -19.30 -27.14
N VAL A 29 -0.16 -18.96 -26.64
CA VAL A 29 0.25 -19.26 -25.26
C VAL A 29 0.46 -17.95 -24.50
N TRP A 30 -0.14 -17.85 -23.32
CA TRP A 30 0.05 -16.73 -22.43
C TRP A 30 1.29 -16.94 -21.56
N LEU A 31 2.30 -16.07 -21.71
CA LEU A 31 3.57 -16.19 -20.97
C LEU A 31 3.48 -15.71 -19.52
N GLY A 32 2.42 -15.03 -19.14
CA GLY A 32 2.20 -14.54 -17.76
C GLY A 32 1.79 -15.63 -16.76
N GLU A 33 1.61 -16.88 -17.22
CA GLU A 33 1.26 -18.01 -16.36
C GLU A 33 1.90 -19.31 -16.85
N THR A 34 2.34 -20.16 -15.92
CA THR A 34 3.03 -21.42 -16.25
C THR A 34 2.13 -22.42 -17.00
N SER A 35 0.82 -22.31 -16.83
CA SER A 35 -0.17 -23.12 -17.56
C SER A 35 -0.29 -22.75 -19.04
N GLY A 36 0.25 -21.61 -19.46
CA GLY A 36 0.08 -21.06 -20.80
C GLY A 36 -1.32 -20.49 -21.08
N ASN A 37 -2.25 -20.56 -20.14
CA ASN A 37 -3.61 -20.08 -20.30
C ASN A 37 -3.74 -18.62 -19.85
N PHE A 38 -4.46 -17.83 -20.63
CA PHE A 38 -4.76 -16.44 -20.23
C PHE A 38 -5.75 -16.40 -19.09
N SER A 39 -5.45 -15.59 -18.08
CA SER A 39 -6.41 -15.18 -17.06
C SER A 39 -6.34 -13.66 -16.82
N VAL A 40 -7.47 -13.03 -16.52
CA VAL A 40 -7.52 -11.59 -16.18
C VAL A 40 -6.62 -11.29 -15.00
N LYS A 41 -6.54 -12.20 -14.03
CA LYS A 41 -5.65 -12.08 -12.86
C LYS A 41 -4.18 -12.05 -13.27
N SER A 42 -3.73 -12.97 -14.10
CA SER A 42 -2.33 -13.04 -14.53
C SER A 42 -1.96 -11.85 -15.42
N SER A 43 -2.86 -11.43 -16.31
CA SER A 43 -2.69 -10.23 -17.13
C SER A 43 -2.54 -8.97 -16.25
N PHE A 44 -3.43 -8.79 -15.28
CA PHE A 44 -3.37 -7.66 -14.36
C PHE A 44 -2.08 -7.66 -13.53
N LEU A 45 -1.64 -8.82 -13.04
CA LEU A 45 -0.39 -8.94 -12.30
C LEU A 45 0.86 -8.71 -13.17
N THR A 46 0.83 -9.10 -14.44
CA THR A 46 1.93 -8.85 -15.38
C THR A 46 2.08 -7.36 -15.66
N GLU A 47 0.97 -6.65 -15.86
CA GLU A 47 0.96 -5.23 -16.17
C GLU A 47 1.24 -4.36 -14.93
N HIS A 48 0.73 -4.76 -13.78
CA HIS A 48 0.75 -3.95 -12.57
C HIS A 48 1.53 -4.57 -11.41
N GLY A 49 2.27 -5.66 -11.64
CA GLY A 49 2.99 -6.40 -10.59
C GLY A 49 3.92 -5.53 -9.75
N ASP A 50 4.57 -4.56 -10.37
CA ASP A 50 5.48 -3.62 -9.71
C ASP A 50 4.76 -2.60 -8.81
N ARG A 51 3.46 -2.39 -9.02
CA ARG A 51 2.64 -1.50 -8.18
C ARG A 51 2.19 -2.14 -6.87
N PHE A 52 2.29 -3.47 -6.76
CA PHE A 52 1.97 -4.18 -5.53
C PHE A 52 3.19 -4.21 -4.62
N ASP A 53 3.28 -3.24 -3.73
CA ASP A 53 4.32 -3.22 -2.71
C ASP A 53 4.16 -4.42 -1.76
N ARG A 54 4.99 -5.44 -2.00
CA ARG A 54 4.99 -6.68 -1.20
C ARG A 54 5.32 -6.43 0.27
N LYS A 55 5.99 -5.31 0.57
CA LYS A 55 6.36 -4.91 1.93
C LYS A 55 5.11 -4.77 2.83
N TYR A 56 4.01 -4.26 2.27
CA TYR A 56 2.80 -3.98 3.03
C TYR A 56 1.68 -5.01 2.87
N ASN A 57 1.93 -6.14 2.20
CA ASN A 57 0.91 -7.19 2.03
C ASN A 57 0.34 -7.71 3.35
N LYS A 58 1.17 -7.78 4.41
CA LYS A 58 0.74 -8.20 5.75
C LYS A 58 -0.22 -7.17 6.38
N VAL A 59 0.01 -5.88 6.16
CA VAL A 59 -0.86 -4.79 6.66
C VAL A 59 -2.22 -4.87 5.98
N TRP A 60 -2.24 -5.01 4.66
CA TRP A 60 -3.48 -5.14 3.89
C TRP A 60 -4.28 -6.36 4.30
N LYS A 61 -3.62 -7.51 4.43
CA LYS A 61 -4.25 -8.74 4.91
C LYS A 61 -4.89 -8.51 6.28
N LYS A 62 -4.14 -7.96 7.25
CA LYS A 62 -4.61 -7.71 8.60
C LYS A 62 -5.78 -6.71 8.62
N LEU A 63 -5.71 -5.65 7.82
CA LEU A 63 -6.79 -4.67 7.69
C LEU A 63 -8.09 -5.33 7.26
N TRP A 64 -8.06 -6.16 6.20
CA TRP A 64 -9.26 -6.79 5.67
C TRP A 64 -9.76 -8.00 6.47
N GLU A 65 -8.89 -8.63 7.26
CA GLU A 65 -9.27 -9.69 8.20
C GLU A 65 -9.71 -9.15 9.57
N SER A 66 -9.56 -7.84 9.80
CA SER A 66 -9.99 -7.22 11.06
C SER A 66 -11.51 -7.30 11.23
N LYS A 67 -11.96 -7.44 12.48
CA LYS A 67 -13.39 -7.44 12.81
C LYS A 67 -14.00 -6.03 12.90
N LEU A 68 -13.29 -5.02 12.40
CA LEU A 68 -13.77 -3.65 12.39
C LEU A 68 -14.95 -3.51 11.40
N HIS A 69 -15.82 -2.55 11.69
CA HIS A 69 -16.90 -2.22 10.76
C HIS A 69 -16.33 -1.79 9.40
N GLY A 70 -16.95 -2.22 8.30
CA GLY A 70 -16.45 -2.00 6.93
C GLY A 70 -16.15 -0.53 6.59
N ARG A 71 -16.85 0.44 7.21
CA ARG A 71 -16.55 1.88 7.05
C ARG A 71 -15.19 2.24 7.66
N LEU A 72 -14.83 1.65 8.80
CA LEU A 72 -13.53 1.87 9.43
C LEU A 72 -12.40 1.22 8.61
N ASN A 73 -12.61 0.02 8.10
CA ASN A 73 -11.64 -0.63 7.21
C ASN A 73 -11.39 0.23 5.96
N MET A 74 -12.45 0.75 5.34
CA MET A 74 -12.33 1.62 4.19
C MET A 74 -11.65 2.95 4.53
N PHE A 75 -11.93 3.52 5.69
CA PHE A 75 -11.28 4.74 6.19
C PHE A 75 -9.77 4.51 6.39
N LEU A 76 -9.38 3.45 7.11
CA LEU A 76 -7.99 3.10 7.34
C LEU A 76 -7.25 2.78 6.03
N TRP A 77 -7.93 2.14 5.08
CA TRP A 77 -7.38 1.92 3.74
C TRP A 77 -7.09 3.24 3.01
N ARG A 78 -8.05 4.19 3.02
CA ARG A 78 -7.87 5.52 2.42
C ARG A 78 -6.75 6.30 3.11
N LEU A 79 -6.70 6.26 4.44
CA LEU A 79 -5.62 6.86 5.21
C LEU A 79 -4.27 6.30 4.76
N ALA A 80 -4.11 4.98 4.73
CA ALA A 80 -2.86 4.34 4.32
C ALA A 80 -2.46 4.62 2.86
N LYS A 81 -3.44 4.87 1.97
CA LYS A 81 -3.21 5.22 0.57
C LYS A 81 -2.98 6.71 0.34
N GLY A 82 -3.10 7.56 1.35
CA GLY A 82 -3.05 9.01 1.19
C GLY A 82 -4.23 9.56 0.38
N GLU A 83 -5.39 8.90 0.45
CA GLU A 83 -6.60 9.25 -0.32
C GLU A 83 -7.64 9.99 0.53
N LEU A 84 -7.26 10.45 1.71
CA LEU A 84 -8.12 11.31 2.50
C LEU A 84 -8.12 12.74 1.94
N PRO A 85 -9.27 13.44 1.96
CA PRO A 85 -9.39 14.80 1.42
C PRO A 85 -8.80 15.84 2.39
N LEU A 86 -7.53 15.68 2.77
CA LEU A 86 -6.80 16.63 3.60
C LEU A 86 -6.32 17.82 2.76
N LYS A 87 -6.06 18.95 3.38
CA LYS A 87 -5.67 20.19 2.70
C LYS A 87 -4.43 20.00 1.82
N THR A 88 -3.40 19.29 2.31
CA THR A 88 -2.21 18.96 1.51
C THR A 88 -2.54 18.15 0.26
N ARG A 89 -3.46 17.17 0.36
CA ARG A 89 -3.91 16.37 -0.77
C ARG A 89 -4.76 17.18 -1.75
N LEU A 90 -5.65 18.04 -1.26
CA LEU A 90 -6.47 18.90 -2.09
C LEU A 90 -5.61 19.89 -2.87
N ALA A 91 -4.62 20.50 -2.24
CA ALA A 91 -3.69 21.41 -2.90
C ALA A 91 -2.87 20.71 -3.99
N SER A 92 -2.38 19.50 -3.73
CA SER A 92 -1.63 18.71 -4.73
C SER A 92 -2.46 18.34 -5.96
N ASN A 93 -3.78 18.24 -5.83
CA ASN A 93 -4.72 17.96 -6.91
C ASN A 93 -5.25 19.23 -7.59
N SER A 94 -4.61 20.40 -7.39
CA SER A 94 -5.01 21.68 -7.95
C SER A 94 -6.43 22.15 -7.55
N ILE A 95 -6.98 21.60 -6.47
CA ILE A 95 -8.19 22.08 -5.84
C ILE A 95 -7.75 23.21 -4.91
N GLY A 96 -7.93 24.47 -5.32
CA GLY A 96 -7.41 25.67 -4.68
C GLY A 96 -7.58 25.66 -3.15
N CYS A 97 -6.50 25.38 -2.46
CA CYS A 97 -6.40 25.44 -1.02
C CYS A 97 -5.12 26.23 -0.70
N GLU A 98 -5.29 27.54 -0.48
CA GLU A 98 -4.16 28.45 -0.21
C GLU A 98 -3.64 28.25 1.23
N ASP A 99 -4.54 27.98 2.16
CA ASP A 99 -4.21 27.75 3.57
C ASP A 99 -4.13 26.23 3.83
N LEU A 100 -2.93 25.73 4.07
CA LEU A 100 -2.67 24.32 4.38
C LEU A 100 -2.67 24.01 5.89
N SER A 101 -2.86 25.02 6.74
CA SER A 101 -2.80 24.86 8.19
C SER A 101 -3.86 23.87 8.71
N CYS A 102 -3.47 23.06 9.68
CA CYS A 102 -4.35 22.09 10.32
C CYS A 102 -5.54 22.76 10.99
N VAL A 103 -6.74 22.30 10.69
CA VAL A 103 -7.99 22.85 11.25
C VAL A 103 -8.12 22.63 12.77
N LEU A 104 -7.35 21.71 13.35
CA LEU A 104 -7.41 21.38 14.78
C LEU A 104 -6.46 22.24 15.61
N CYS A 105 -5.21 22.42 15.19
CA CYS A 105 -4.21 23.17 15.96
C CYS A 105 -3.80 24.50 15.30
N GLY A 106 -4.01 24.67 14.00
CA GLY A 106 -3.63 25.89 13.26
C GLY A 106 -2.12 26.04 13.00
N GLU A 107 -1.26 25.15 13.48
CA GLU A 107 0.19 25.37 13.52
C GLU A 107 0.99 24.70 12.39
N ALA A 108 0.58 23.51 11.98
CA ALA A 108 1.29 22.74 10.97
C ALA A 108 0.39 22.39 9.80
N GLU A 109 0.97 21.92 8.70
CA GLU A 109 0.21 21.51 7.52
C GLU A 109 -0.68 20.29 7.81
N GLU A 110 -1.88 20.32 7.26
CA GLU A 110 -2.88 19.25 7.41
C GLU A 110 -2.51 18.05 6.52
N SER A 111 -1.56 17.25 6.99
CA SER A 111 -1.15 15.98 6.39
C SER A 111 -1.67 14.77 7.18
N GLU A 112 -1.63 13.57 6.58
CA GLU A 112 -2.06 12.33 7.24
C GLU A 112 -1.32 12.11 8.56
N LEU A 113 0.01 12.24 8.55
CA LEU A 113 0.81 12.04 9.76
C LEU A 113 0.51 13.10 10.80
N HIS A 114 0.39 14.37 10.39
CA HIS A 114 0.06 15.43 11.33
C HIS A 114 -1.31 15.21 11.97
N VAL A 115 -2.36 15.03 11.18
CA VAL A 115 -3.74 14.94 11.68
C VAL A 115 -3.99 13.71 12.54
N PHE A 116 -3.28 12.61 12.31
CA PHE A 116 -3.55 11.35 13.05
C PHE A 116 -2.48 10.98 14.08
N ARG A 117 -1.34 11.67 14.10
CA ARG A 117 -0.23 11.39 15.03
C ARG A 117 0.31 12.63 15.71
N ASP A 118 0.74 13.65 14.92
CA ASP A 118 1.61 14.73 15.42
C ASP A 118 0.83 15.92 16.00
N CYS A 119 -0.40 16.15 15.56
CA CYS A 119 -1.23 17.23 16.04
C CYS A 119 -1.41 17.14 17.56
N ILE A 120 -1.13 18.25 18.27
CA ILE A 120 -1.22 18.28 19.73
C ILE A 120 -2.63 17.92 20.24
N VAL A 121 -3.67 18.36 19.54
CA VAL A 121 -5.06 18.03 19.88
C VAL A 121 -5.31 16.53 19.73
N ILE A 122 -4.83 15.91 18.67
CA ILE A 122 -4.99 14.47 18.43
C ILE A 122 -4.17 13.65 19.41
N ARG A 123 -2.96 14.08 19.76
CA ARG A 123 -2.14 13.40 20.78
C ARG A 123 -2.83 13.39 22.14
N MET A 124 -3.46 14.50 22.52
CA MET A 124 -4.27 14.55 23.74
C MET A 124 -5.49 13.61 23.67
N LEU A 125 -6.16 13.52 22.52
CA LEU A 125 -7.29 12.59 22.34
C LEU A 125 -6.85 11.12 22.41
N TRP A 126 -5.71 10.77 21.79
CA TRP A 126 -5.15 9.42 21.88
C TRP A 126 -4.79 9.05 23.32
N PHE A 127 -4.17 9.96 24.03
CA PHE A 127 -3.81 9.75 25.44
C PHE A 127 -5.05 9.61 26.34
N ALA A 128 -6.09 10.42 26.10
CA ALA A 128 -7.35 10.38 26.85
C ALA A 128 -8.28 9.22 26.44
N SER A 129 -7.96 8.49 25.36
CA SER A 129 -8.75 7.33 24.94
C SER A 129 -8.56 6.14 25.88
N GLU A 130 -9.49 5.16 25.83
CA GLU A 130 -9.38 3.92 26.63
C GLU A 130 -8.07 3.15 26.37
N ILE A 131 -7.44 3.34 25.20
CA ILE A 131 -6.17 2.70 24.85
C ILE A 131 -4.98 3.43 25.50
N GLY A 132 -5.12 4.72 25.86
CA GLY A 132 -4.06 5.53 26.45
C GLY A 132 -2.81 5.65 25.56
N LEU A 133 -2.98 5.80 24.27
CA LEU A 133 -1.92 5.70 23.27
C LEU A 133 -0.97 6.90 23.36
N ARG A 134 0.33 6.64 23.48
CA ARG A 134 1.39 7.68 23.53
C ARG A 134 2.28 7.58 22.30
N TRP A 135 2.22 8.59 21.46
CA TRP A 135 3.02 8.67 20.22
C TRP A 135 4.45 9.21 20.42
N ASP A 136 4.79 9.66 21.63
CA ASP A 136 6.07 10.35 21.90
C ASP A 136 7.31 9.49 21.64
N HIS A 137 7.18 8.17 21.68
CA HIS A 137 8.29 7.22 21.57
C HIS A 137 8.31 6.46 20.24
N PHE A 138 7.42 6.76 19.32
CA PHE A 138 7.27 5.99 18.09
C PHE A 138 7.23 6.86 16.86
N GLU A 139 8.06 6.51 15.89
CA GLU A 139 8.12 7.16 14.59
C GLU A 139 7.43 6.28 13.54
N ALA A 140 6.27 6.71 13.08
CA ALA A 140 5.69 6.20 11.84
C ALA A 140 6.10 7.16 10.71
N ASN A 141 6.91 6.69 9.77
CA ASN A 141 7.42 7.52 8.68
C ASN A 141 6.45 7.56 7.48
N SER A 142 5.37 6.81 7.55
CA SER A 142 4.35 6.76 6.49
C SER A 142 2.97 6.50 7.05
N ALA A 143 1.93 6.89 6.30
CA ALA A 143 0.54 6.62 6.66
C ALA A 143 0.25 5.10 6.75
N VAL A 144 0.94 4.27 5.97
CA VAL A 144 0.81 2.81 6.06
C VAL A 144 1.35 2.27 7.38
N GLU A 145 2.51 2.78 7.83
CA GLU A 145 3.08 2.40 9.13
C GLU A 145 2.20 2.87 10.29
N LEU A 146 1.60 4.05 10.17
CA LEU A 146 0.62 4.55 11.12
C LEU A 146 -0.59 3.62 11.24
N VAL A 147 -1.17 3.20 10.11
CA VAL A 147 -2.28 2.23 10.10
C VAL A 147 -1.85 0.88 10.66
N GLN A 148 -0.63 0.44 10.39
CA GLN A 148 -0.10 -0.79 10.99
C GLN A 148 -0.04 -0.71 12.51
N MET A 149 0.40 0.42 13.06
CA MET A 149 0.44 0.65 14.51
C MET A 149 -0.97 0.72 15.12
N ILE A 150 -1.92 1.36 14.45
CA ILE A 150 -3.33 1.41 14.89
C ILE A 150 -3.94 -0.01 14.94
N LEU A 151 -3.65 -0.84 13.93
CA LEU A 151 -4.16 -2.21 13.86
C LEU A 151 -3.45 -3.17 14.83
N ASN A 152 -2.25 -2.82 15.28
CA ASN A 152 -1.44 -3.64 16.16
C ASN A 152 -0.49 -2.74 16.95
N PRO A 153 -1.02 -2.00 17.93
CA PRO A 153 -0.19 -1.13 18.75
C PRO A 153 0.85 -1.98 19.50
N PRO A 154 2.13 -1.59 19.48
CA PRO A 154 3.14 -2.18 20.34
C PRO A 154 2.75 -1.99 21.83
N GLU A 155 3.07 -2.97 22.68
CA GLU A 155 2.70 -2.91 24.10
C GLU A 155 3.25 -1.64 24.81
N GLU A 156 4.39 -1.16 24.37
CA GLU A 156 5.04 0.06 24.90
C GLU A 156 4.26 1.35 24.59
N LEU A 157 3.36 1.32 23.59
CA LEU A 157 2.48 2.47 23.28
C LEU A 157 1.27 2.56 24.20
N ILE A 158 0.93 1.47 24.88
CA ILE A 158 -0.24 1.40 25.73
C ILE A 158 0.22 1.71 27.16
N THR A 159 -0.27 2.81 27.72
CA THR A 159 0.02 3.10 29.12
C THR A 159 -0.69 2.09 30.03
N GLU A 160 -0.02 1.63 31.09
CA GLU A 160 -0.57 0.69 32.11
C GLU A 160 -1.78 1.25 32.88
N GLY A 161 -2.44 2.28 32.35
CA GLY A 161 -3.55 2.98 32.99
C GLY A 161 -4.87 2.21 33.11
N LEU A 162 -4.96 0.96 32.62
CA LEU A 162 -6.20 0.16 32.64
C LEU A 162 -6.20 -0.99 33.64
N ASN A 163 -5.21 -1.09 34.54
CA ASN A 163 -5.22 -2.11 35.59
C ASN A 163 -5.79 -1.63 36.93
N GLN A 164 -6.77 -0.75 36.92
CA GLN A 164 -7.54 -0.45 38.13
C GLN A 164 -9.03 -0.32 37.77
N ASN A 165 -9.70 -1.49 37.61
CA ASN A 165 -11.08 -1.73 38.08
C ASN A 165 -11.38 -3.20 38.08
#